data_3303e54d71050ebf36e475389b4d067e
#
_entry.id   3303e54d71050ebf36e475389b4d067e
#
_cell.length_a   1.000
_cell.length_b   1.000
_cell.length_c   1.000
_cell.angle_alpha   90.00
_cell.angle_beta   90.00
_cell.angle_gamma   90.00
#
_symmetry.space_group_name_H-M   'P 1'
#
loop_
_entity.id
_entity.type
_entity.pdbx_description
1 polymer ?
#
loop_
_entity_poly.entity_id
_entity_poly.type
_entity_poly.pdbx_seq_one_letter_code
_entity_poly.pdbx_strand_id
1 'polypeptide(L)'
;MVFRSFNRIFADEMEMIVMPLWAWILFYVLVLVMLMIDLKSFGRKGQHEVGVSEALKMTAVWIAVSLVFCAGIWLFYPGNSHEKAMEFLAGYLIEKSLSMDNLFVFLMLFSFFGVQRKYQHEVLFWGIIGALVLRSIFIFAGTAVIARFEWVLAIFGLFLIYTGIKMFWHEMDEHVDPSKNIFVKVFKRFFPVTDRMYGDKFFIRGTELHVPNDKKWLATPLFIALIVIETTDVAFAVDSIPAVFSVSRDPFIVLTSNIFAILGLRALYFALAAIARYFTYLKYGLGIILSFVGIKMLLEVIWGIEVPTPLSLIFIFGVLVISMLAGGKNIKRKQ
;
A
#
# COMPACT_ATOMS: atom_id res chain seq x y z
N MET A 1 3.21 4.92 -41.90
CA MET A 1 2.73 3.78 -41.07
C MET A 1 2.50 4.26 -39.61
N VAL A 2 3.34 5.11 -39.07
CA VAL A 2 3.23 5.68 -37.69
C VAL A 2 1.94 6.50 -37.46
N PHE A 3 1.46 7.26 -38.46
CA PHE A 3 0.24 8.08 -38.34
C PHE A 3 -1.10 7.27 -38.35
N ARG A 4 -1.09 6.06 -38.86
CA ARG A 4 -2.28 5.17 -38.83
C ARG A 4 -2.40 4.45 -37.47
N SER A 5 -1.29 4.17 -36.83
CA SER A 5 -1.29 3.67 -35.43
C SER A 5 -1.76 4.74 -34.46
N PHE A 6 -1.34 5.99 -34.67
CA PHE A 6 -1.72 7.13 -33.84
C PHE A 6 -3.24 7.38 -33.85
N ASN A 7 -3.90 7.30 -35.02
CA ASN A 7 -5.36 7.47 -35.14
C ASN A 7 -6.18 6.27 -34.60
N ARG A 8 -5.63 5.04 -34.58
CA ARG A 8 -6.30 3.91 -33.93
C ARG A 8 -6.23 4.03 -32.41
N ILE A 9 -5.10 4.44 -31.86
CA ILE A 9 -4.93 4.68 -30.42
C ILE A 9 -5.91 5.76 -29.95
N PHE A 10 -6.07 6.85 -30.71
CA PHE A 10 -7.04 7.92 -30.35
C PHE A 10 -8.51 7.52 -30.53
N ALA A 11 -8.84 6.57 -31.40
CA ALA A 11 -10.22 6.09 -31.56
C ALA A 11 -10.60 5.08 -30.46
N ASP A 12 -9.68 4.23 -30.03
CA ASP A 12 -9.88 3.33 -28.88
C ASP A 12 -9.87 4.07 -27.54
N GLU A 13 -9.16 5.20 -27.41
CA GLU A 13 -9.17 6.04 -26.20
C GLU A 13 -10.48 6.80 -25.98
N MET A 14 -11.32 6.99 -27.00
CA MET A 14 -12.62 7.67 -26.84
C MET A 14 -13.72 6.77 -26.26
N GLU A 15 -13.49 5.48 -26.12
CA GLU A 15 -14.31 4.56 -25.30
C GLU A 15 -13.64 4.24 -23.95
N MET A 16 -13.06 5.21 -23.29
CA MET A 16 -12.77 5.05 -21.87
C MET A 16 -14.11 4.86 -21.17
N ILE A 17 -14.47 3.62 -20.87
CA ILE A 17 -15.69 3.30 -20.11
C ILE A 17 -15.50 3.93 -18.74
N VAL A 18 -15.91 5.18 -18.64
CA VAL A 18 -15.90 5.90 -17.36
C VAL A 18 -16.94 5.21 -16.49
N MET A 19 -16.46 4.49 -15.48
CA MET A 19 -17.38 3.84 -14.53
C MET A 19 -18.42 4.84 -14.04
N PRO A 20 -19.70 4.46 -14.05
CA PRO A 20 -20.78 5.37 -13.67
C PRO A 20 -20.62 5.80 -12.21
N LEU A 21 -21.06 7.02 -11.90
CA LEU A 21 -20.91 7.62 -10.57
C LEU A 21 -21.47 6.73 -9.43
N TRP A 22 -22.55 5.98 -9.70
CA TRP A 22 -23.10 5.07 -8.70
C TRP A 22 -22.11 3.95 -8.30
N ALA A 23 -21.27 3.47 -9.22
CA ALA A 23 -20.26 2.43 -8.93
C ALA A 23 -19.16 2.98 -8.00
N TRP A 24 -18.74 4.23 -8.20
CA TRP A 24 -17.82 4.92 -7.30
C TRP A 24 -18.43 5.11 -5.90
N ILE A 25 -19.69 5.57 -5.83
CA ILE A 25 -20.40 5.74 -4.56
C ILE A 25 -20.52 4.38 -3.84
N LEU A 26 -20.96 3.33 -4.55
CA LEU A 26 -21.09 1.99 -3.99
C LEU A 26 -19.75 1.48 -3.45
N PHE A 27 -18.68 1.68 -4.22
CA PHE A 27 -17.34 1.29 -3.81
C PHE A 27 -16.90 2.00 -2.52
N TYR A 28 -17.01 3.33 -2.43
CA TYR A 28 -16.63 4.05 -1.22
C TYR A 28 -17.53 3.71 -0.01
N VAL A 29 -18.82 3.48 -0.24
CA VAL A 29 -19.71 2.96 0.83
C VAL A 29 -19.24 1.60 1.30
N LEU A 30 -18.89 0.69 0.38
CA LEU A 30 -18.34 -0.62 0.72
C LEU A 30 -17.06 -0.47 1.55
N VAL A 31 -16.12 0.38 1.14
CA VAL A 31 -14.87 0.65 1.86
C VAL A 31 -15.15 1.18 3.27
N LEU A 32 -16.08 2.11 3.43
CA LEU A 32 -16.47 2.63 4.75
C LEU A 32 -17.06 1.55 5.64
N VAL A 33 -17.93 0.68 5.09
CA VAL A 33 -18.49 -0.47 5.84
C VAL A 33 -17.37 -1.41 6.26
N MET A 34 -16.42 -1.71 5.36
CA MET A 34 -15.27 -2.58 5.65
C MET A 34 -14.39 -1.98 6.75
N LEU A 35 -14.10 -0.68 6.72
CA LEU A 35 -13.36 0.03 7.77
C LEU A 35 -14.11 -0.01 9.11
N MET A 36 -15.44 0.15 9.12
CA MET A 36 -16.23 0.03 10.34
C MET A 36 -16.20 -1.40 10.91
N ILE A 37 -16.24 -2.43 10.05
CA ILE A 37 -16.10 -3.82 10.47
C ILE A 37 -14.70 -4.07 11.05
N ASP A 38 -13.66 -3.59 10.39
CA ASP A 38 -12.28 -3.70 10.85
C ASP A 38 -12.09 -3.03 12.21
N LEU A 39 -12.62 -1.81 12.39
CA LEU A 39 -12.58 -1.10 13.66
C LEU A 39 -13.29 -1.86 14.78
N LYS A 40 -14.48 -2.40 14.52
CA LYS A 40 -15.24 -3.17 15.52
C LYS A 40 -14.59 -4.51 15.86
N SER A 41 -13.94 -5.16 14.91
CA SER A 41 -13.28 -6.45 15.11
C SER A 41 -12.10 -6.35 16.07
N PHE A 42 -11.33 -5.28 15.97
CA PHE A 42 -10.16 -5.03 16.84
C PHE A 42 -10.46 -4.14 18.05
N GLY A 43 -11.52 -3.29 17.99
CA GLY A 43 -11.83 -2.30 19.02
C GLY A 43 -12.68 -2.81 20.19
N ARG A 44 -13.40 -3.91 20.05
CA ARG A 44 -14.36 -4.37 21.08
C ARG A 44 -13.73 -4.99 22.32
N LYS A 45 -12.47 -5.35 22.29
CA LYS A 45 -11.75 -5.99 23.41
C LYS A 45 -10.58 -5.15 23.91
N GLY A 46 -10.72 -3.87 23.96
CA GLY A 46 -9.93 -2.75 24.55
C GLY A 46 -8.51 -2.97 25.09
N GLN A 47 -8.00 -4.19 25.23
CA GLN A 47 -6.67 -4.52 25.74
C GLN A 47 -6.22 -5.95 25.33
N HIS A 48 -6.89 -6.60 24.37
CA HIS A 48 -6.51 -7.94 23.96
C HIS A 48 -5.37 -7.87 22.93
N GLU A 49 -4.24 -8.52 23.23
CA GLU A 49 -3.20 -8.73 22.23
C GLU A 49 -3.71 -9.68 21.16
N VAL A 50 -3.72 -9.22 19.90
CA VAL A 50 -4.18 -10.03 18.76
C VAL A 50 -3.28 -11.23 18.60
N GLY A 51 -3.83 -12.42 18.74
CA GLY A 51 -3.12 -13.68 18.55
C GLY A 51 -2.81 -13.95 17.07
N VAL A 52 -1.72 -14.68 16.79
CA VAL A 52 -1.29 -15.02 15.43
C VAL A 52 -2.41 -15.70 14.62
N SER A 53 -3.11 -16.64 15.22
CA SER A 53 -4.22 -17.36 14.56
C SER A 53 -5.38 -16.43 14.21
N GLU A 54 -5.70 -15.47 15.06
CA GLU A 54 -6.73 -14.46 14.82
C GLU A 54 -6.31 -13.53 13.68
N ALA A 55 -5.07 -13.04 13.70
CA ALA A 55 -4.50 -12.19 12.64
C ALA A 55 -4.50 -12.89 11.27
N LEU A 56 -4.11 -14.17 11.22
CA LEU A 56 -4.12 -14.94 9.97
C LEU A 56 -5.54 -15.19 9.45
N LYS A 57 -6.50 -15.49 10.33
CA LYS A 57 -7.92 -15.65 9.95
C LYS A 57 -8.48 -14.35 9.36
N MET A 58 -8.21 -13.21 10.02
CA MET A 58 -8.65 -11.90 9.52
C MET A 58 -7.99 -11.56 8.18
N THR A 59 -6.70 -11.85 8.03
CA THR A 59 -6.00 -11.68 6.74
C THR A 59 -6.65 -12.51 5.65
N ALA A 60 -6.97 -13.78 5.93
CA ALA A 60 -7.66 -14.65 4.97
C ALA A 60 -9.06 -14.13 4.60
N VAL A 61 -9.82 -13.58 5.57
CA VAL A 61 -11.10 -12.92 5.29
C VAL A 61 -10.94 -11.76 4.34
N TRP A 62 -9.96 -10.87 4.57
CA TRP A 62 -9.71 -9.72 3.70
C TRP A 62 -9.29 -10.13 2.28
N ILE A 63 -8.47 -11.18 2.15
CA ILE A 63 -8.13 -11.76 0.84
C ILE A 63 -9.39 -12.31 0.16
N ALA A 64 -10.23 -13.06 0.88
CA ALA A 64 -11.48 -13.61 0.33
C ALA A 64 -12.42 -12.51 -0.15
N VAL A 65 -12.59 -11.42 0.63
CA VAL A 65 -13.40 -10.26 0.22
C VAL A 65 -12.86 -9.61 -1.05
N SER A 66 -11.52 -9.48 -1.18
CA SER A 66 -10.88 -8.94 -2.39
C SER A 66 -11.14 -9.86 -3.61
N LEU A 67 -11.09 -11.17 -3.42
CA LEU A 67 -11.39 -12.15 -4.49
C LEU A 67 -12.87 -12.13 -4.87
N VAL A 68 -13.79 -11.95 -3.92
CA VAL A 68 -15.22 -11.78 -4.20
C VAL A 68 -15.45 -10.50 -5.02
N PHE A 69 -14.77 -9.41 -4.68
CA PHE A 69 -14.84 -8.17 -5.47
C PHE A 69 -14.28 -8.37 -6.88
N CYS A 70 -13.16 -9.08 -7.02
CA CYS A 70 -12.60 -9.48 -8.32
C CYS A 70 -13.60 -10.30 -9.15
N ALA A 71 -14.29 -11.25 -8.54
CA ALA A 71 -15.37 -12.01 -9.21
C ALA A 71 -16.55 -11.09 -9.60
N GLY A 72 -16.86 -10.09 -8.79
CA GLY A 72 -17.83 -9.05 -9.13
C GLY A 72 -17.41 -8.24 -10.38
N ILE A 73 -16.15 -7.85 -10.49
CA ILE A 73 -15.61 -7.21 -11.70
C ILE A 73 -15.78 -8.15 -12.90
N TRP A 74 -15.39 -9.41 -12.75
CA TRP A 74 -15.52 -10.42 -13.82
C TRP A 74 -16.95 -10.54 -14.35
N LEU A 75 -17.95 -10.47 -13.47
CA LEU A 75 -19.35 -10.68 -13.83
C LEU A 75 -20.06 -9.42 -14.33
N PHE A 76 -19.73 -8.25 -13.79
CA PHE A 76 -20.53 -7.04 -13.91
C PHE A 76 -19.79 -5.85 -14.54
N TYR A 77 -18.47 -5.94 -14.75
CA TYR A 77 -17.73 -4.83 -15.34
C TYR A 77 -18.11 -4.66 -16.83
N PRO A 78 -18.42 -3.42 -17.28
CA PRO A 78 -18.78 -3.18 -18.67
C PRO A 78 -17.60 -3.44 -19.61
N GLY A 79 -17.85 -4.00 -20.80
CA GLY A 79 -16.82 -4.27 -21.80
C GLY A 79 -16.02 -5.54 -21.52
N ASN A 80 -14.70 -5.47 -21.53
CA ASN A 80 -13.81 -6.63 -21.36
C ASN A 80 -13.60 -7.01 -19.88
N SER A 81 -14.65 -7.51 -19.24
CA SER A 81 -14.70 -7.82 -17.80
C SER A 81 -13.62 -8.81 -17.35
N HIS A 82 -13.29 -9.81 -18.19
CA HIS A 82 -12.24 -10.80 -17.88
C HIS A 82 -10.86 -10.15 -17.76
N GLU A 83 -10.52 -9.26 -18.66
CA GLU A 83 -9.26 -8.54 -18.66
C GLU A 83 -9.19 -7.59 -17.44
N LYS A 84 -10.27 -6.86 -17.18
CA LYS A 84 -10.36 -5.96 -16.03
C LYS A 84 -10.26 -6.68 -14.68
N ALA A 85 -10.82 -7.87 -14.56
CA ALA A 85 -10.64 -8.69 -13.36
C ALA A 85 -9.18 -9.16 -13.20
N MET A 86 -8.48 -9.52 -14.28
CA MET A 86 -7.07 -9.88 -14.25
C MET A 86 -6.18 -8.68 -13.94
N GLU A 87 -6.47 -7.49 -14.51
CA GLU A 87 -5.79 -6.24 -14.15
C GLU A 87 -5.96 -5.93 -12.65
N PHE A 88 -7.20 -6.03 -12.12
CA PHE A 88 -7.46 -5.87 -10.70
C PHE A 88 -6.63 -6.83 -9.85
N LEU A 89 -6.63 -8.11 -10.19
CA LEU A 89 -5.91 -9.13 -9.43
C LEU A 89 -4.39 -8.90 -9.47
N ALA A 90 -3.85 -8.53 -10.63
CA ALA A 90 -2.44 -8.23 -10.78
C ALA A 90 -2.04 -6.96 -9.98
N GLY A 91 -2.81 -5.87 -10.07
CA GLY A 91 -2.63 -4.67 -9.28
C GLY A 91 -2.72 -4.95 -7.78
N TYR A 92 -3.70 -5.74 -7.35
CA TYR A 92 -3.87 -6.19 -5.98
C TYR A 92 -2.64 -6.97 -5.46
N LEU A 93 -2.11 -7.91 -6.26
CA LEU A 93 -0.94 -8.71 -5.88
C LEU A 93 0.33 -7.87 -5.80
N ILE A 94 0.56 -6.97 -6.77
CA ILE A 94 1.68 -6.04 -6.74
C ILE A 94 1.62 -5.19 -5.48
N GLU A 95 0.50 -4.51 -5.26
CA GLU A 95 0.35 -3.61 -4.11
C GLU A 95 0.43 -4.36 -2.78
N LYS A 96 -0.23 -5.53 -2.68
CA LYS A 96 -0.17 -6.37 -1.47
C LYS A 96 1.25 -6.80 -1.14
N SER A 97 2.06 -7.10 -2.17
CA SER A 97 3.45 -7.52 -2.03
C SER A 97 4.35 -6.37 -1.57
N LEU A 98 4.22 -5.21 -2.20
CA LEU A 98 4.95 -3.99 -1.81
C LEU A 98 4.56 -3.53 -0.40
N SER A 99 3.26 -3.62 -0.07
CA SER A 99 2.77 -3.29 1.27
C SER A 99 3.32 -4.20 2.38
N MET A 100 3.74 -5.44 2.08
CA MET A 100 4.40 -6.30 3.07
C MET A 100 5.75 -5.71 3.52
N ASP A 101 6.51 -5.13 2.59
CA ASP A 101 7.78 -4.47 2.91
C ASP A 101 7.55 -3.23 3.79
N ASN A 102 6.53 -2.45 3.50
CA ASN A 102 6.13 -1.28 4.29
C ASN A 102 5.82 -1.66 5.75
N LEU A 103 5.22 -2.85 5.98
CA LEU A 103 4.90 -3.33 7.33
C LEU A 103 6.14 -3.59 8.18
N PHE A 104 7.28 -3.99 7.61
CA PHE A 104 8.54 -4.12 8.35
C PHE A 104 9.03 -2.75 8.85
N VAL A 105 8.90 -1.72 8.02
CA VAL A 105 9.24 -0.35 8.43
C VAL A 105 8.31 0.10 9.57
N PHE A 106 7.02 -0.23 9.52
CA PHE A 106 6.10 0.09 10.62
C PHE A 106 6.49 -0.64 11.92
N LEU A 107 6.93 -1.91 11.84
CA LEU A 107 7.45 -2.63 12.99
C LEU A 107 8.67 -1.94 13.61
N MET A 108 9.61 -1.49 12.79
CA MET A 108 10.78 -0.73 13.25
C MET A 108 10.39 0.61 13.86
N LEU A 109 9.48 1.35 13.24
CA LEU A 109 9.00 2.63 13.74
C LEU A 109 8.30 2.49 15.08
N PHE A 110 7.43 1.51 15.26
CA PHE A 110 6.79 1.26 16.55
C PHE A 110 7.79 0.88 17.64
N SER A 111 8.81 0.09 17.29
CA SER A 111 9.90 -0.24 18.21
C SER A 111 10.71 1.00 18.57
N PHE A 112 11.06 1.84 17.62
CA PHE A 112 11.81 3.09 17.84
C PHE A 112 11.07 4.07 18.74
N PHE A 113 9.77 4.27 18.50
CA PHE A 113 8.95 5.15 19.34
C PHE A 113 8.49 4.51 20.65
N GLY A 114 8.82 3.24 20.88
CA GLY A 114 8.38 2.50 22.07
C GLY A 114 6.85 2.35 22.17
N VAL A 115 6.16 2.30 21.02
CA VAL A 115 4.70 2.16 20.99
C VAL A 115 4.30 0.77 21.46
N GLN A 116 3.64 0.69 22.60
CA GLN A 116 3.16 -0.58 23.15
C GLN A 116 2.15 -1.24 22.21
N ARG A 117 2.18 -2.58 22.08
CA ARG A 117 1.32 -3.35 21.17
C ARG A 117 -0.15 -2.98 21.23
N LYS A 118 -0.67 -2.71 22.43
CA LYS A 118 -2.06 -2.31 22.64
C LYS A 118 -2.47 -0.98 21.99
N TYR A 119 -1.51 -0.10 21.66
CA TYR A 119 -1.76 1.21 21.01
C TYR A 119 -1.42 1.19 19.50
N GLN A 120 -0.69 0.18 19.03
CA GLN A 120 -0.31 0.07 17.61
C GLN A 120 -1.53 -0.03 16.70
N HIS A 121 -2.60 -0.68 17.16
CA HIS A 121 -3.83 -0.81 16.39
C HIS A 121 -4.49 0.54 16.09
N GLU A 122 -4.39 1.52 16.99
CA GLU A 122 -4.96 2.86 16.82
C GLU A 122 -4.19 3.64 15.76
N VAL A 123 -2.85 3.62 15.85
CA VAL A 123 -1.98 4.28 14.87
C VAL A 123 -2.16 3.66 13.49
N LEU A 124 -2.22 2.33 13.39
CA LEU A 124 -2.44 1.64 12.12
C LEU A 124 -3.82 1.95 11.53
N PHE A 125 -4.85 2.11 12.35
CA PHE A 125 -6.18 2.47 11.86
C PHE A 125 -6.19 3.87 11.22
N TRP A 126 -5.67 4.87 11.91
CA TRP A 126 -5.58 6.21 11.36
C TRP A 126 -4.61 6.29 10.20
N GLY A 127 -3.51 5.53 10.24
CA GLY A 127 -2.58 5.36 9.13
C GLY A 127 -3.25 4.80 7.87
N ILE A 128 -4.12 3.80 7.99
CA ILE A 128 -4.86 3.27 6.84
C ILE A 128 -5.82 4.33 6.27
N ILE A 129 -6.49 5.11 7.12
CA ILE A 129 -7.38 6.17 6.64
C ILE A 129 -6.59 7.24 5.88
N GLY A 130 -5.45 7.68 6.42
CA GLY A 130 -4.57 8.63 5.74
C GLY A 130 -4.05 8.08 4.42
N ALA A 131 -3.55 6.84 4.43
CA ALA A 131 -3.09 6.15 3.22
C ALA A 131 -4.19 6.06 2.15
N LEU A 132 -5.44 5.73 2.51
CA LEU A 132 -6.57 5.69 1.57
C LEU A 132 -6.81 7.05 0.90
N VAL A 133 -6.78 8.13 1.68
CA VAL A 133 -6.98 9.48 1.16
C VAL A 133 -5.82 9.89 0.26
N LEU A 134 -4.58 9.74 0.74
CA LEU A 134 -3.39 10.16 0.01
C LEU A 134 -3.23 9.36 -1.29
N ARG A 135 -3.38 8.04 -1.26
CA ARG A 135 -3.29 7.19 -2.45
C ARG A 135 -4.41 7.47 -3.45
N SER A 136 -5.64 7.75 -2.99
CA SER A 136 -6.70 8.19 -3.90
C SER A 136 -6.30 9.48 -4.64
N ILE A 137 -5.76 10.47 -3.92
CA ILE A 137 -5.28 11.71 -4.53
C ILE A 137 -4.16 11.43 -5.55
N PHE A 138 -3.15 10.64 -5.17
CA PHE A 138 -2.03 10.31 -6.06
C PHE A 138 -2.46 9.50 -7.28
N ILE A 139 -3.39 8.56 -7.14
CA ILE A 139 -3.90 7.76 -8.26
C ILE A 139 -4.67 8.64 -9.24
N PHE A 140 -5.60 9.49 -8.76
CA PHE A 140 -6.33 10.39 -9.64
C PHE A 140 -5.41 11.42 -10.31
N ALA A 141 -4.46 12.00 -9.57
CA ALA A 141 -3.46 12.91 -10.13
C ALA A 141 -2.56 12.19 -11.15
N GLY A 142 -2.08 11.00 -10.83
CA GLY A 142 -1.24 10.18 -11.70
C GLY A 142 -1.97 9.79 -12.99
N THR A 143 -3.22 9.33 -12.88
CA THR A 143 -4.06 9.01 -14.05
C THR A 143 -4.22 10.23 -14.96
N ALA A 144 -4.52 11.41 -14.39
CA ALA A 144 -4.67 12.65 -15.16
C ALA A 144 -3.36 13.07 -15.85
N VAL A 145 -2.21 12.86 -15.21
CA VAL A 145 -0.88 13.15 -15.79
C VAL A 145 -0.57 12.16 -16.91
N ILE A 146 -0.78 10.87 -16.70
CA ILE A 146 -0.49 9.82 -17.70
C ILE A 146 -1.39 10.01 -18.94
N ALA A 147 -2.67 10.30 -18.74
CA ALA A 147 -3.60 10.56 -19.85
C ALA A 147 -3.17 11.75 -20.72
N ARG A 148 -2.42 12.70 -20.18
CA ARG A 148 -1.92 13.86 -20.94
C ARG A 148 -0.50 13.70 -21.44
N PHE A 149 0.33 12.92 -20.75
CA PHE A 149 1.76 12.80 -20.99
C PHE A 149 2.18 11.32 -20.92
N GLU A 150 1.93 10.56 -21.96
CA GLU A 150 2.22 9.11 -22.01
C GLU A 150 3.71 8.79 -21.77
N TRP A 151 4.64 9.69 -22.18
CA TRP A 151 6.07 9.53 -21.94
C TRP A 151 6.45 9.45 -20.44
N VAL A 152 5.56 9.92 -19.54
CA VAL A 152 5.75 9.78 -18.08
C VAL A 152 5.83 8.31 -17.66
N LEU A 153 5.13 7.40 -18.37
CA LEU A 153 5.24 5.97 -18.13
C LEU A 153 6.66 5.43 -18.38
N ALA A 154 7.39 5.99 -19.36
CA ALA A 154 8.79 5.60 -19.57
C ALA A 154 9.68 6.03 -18.39
N ILE A 155 9.46 7.23 -17.83
CA ILE A 155 10.17 7.68 -16.62
C ILE A 155 9.83 6.73 -15.45
N PHE A 156 8.56 6.40 -15.27
CA PHE A 156 8.15 5.45 -14.24
C PHE A 156 8.79 4.08 -14.43
N GLY A 157 8.84 3.58 -15.67
CA GLY A 157 9.53 2.34 -15.99
C GLY A 157 11.00 2.33 -15.60
N LEU A 158 11.74 3.39 -15.96
CA LEU A 158 13.15 3.56 -15.57
C LEU A 158 13.31 3.65 -14.05
N PHE A 159 12.43 4.37 -13.39
CA PHE A 159 12.43 4.52 -11.93
C PHE A 159 12.18 3.18 -11.24
N LEU A 160 11.23 2.37 -11.71
CA LEU A 160 10.96 1.03 -11.17
C LEU A 160 12.13 0.07 -11.38
N ILE A 161 12.81 0.12 -12.53
CA ILE A 161 14.03 -0.67 -12.76
C ILE A 161 15.12 -0.24 -11.77
N TYR A 162 15.35 1.06 -11.63
CA TYR A 162 16.34 1.59 -10.67
C TYR A 162 16.04 1.12 -9.25
N THR A 163 14.79 1.26 -8.80
CA THR A 163 14.34 0.84 -7.45
C THR A 163 14.48 -0.67 -7.29
N GLY A 164 14.03 -1.45 -8.27
CA GLY A 164 14.14 -2.90 -8.27
C GLY A 164 15.59 -3.37 -8.14
N ILE A 165 16.50 -2.78 -8.91
CA ILE A 165 17.93 -3.07 -8.86
C ILE A 165 18.53 -2.64 -7.51
N LYS A 166 18.17 -1.47 -7.00
CA LYS A 166 18.63 -0.95 -5.70
C LYS A 166 18.29 -1.92 -4.57
N MET A 167 17.15 -2.61 -4.60
CA MET A 167 16.74 -3.59 -3.58
C MET A 167 17.72 -4.77 -3.41
N PHE A 168 18.54 -5.08 -4.41
CA PHE A 168 19.56 -6.14 -4.29
C PHE A 168 20.81 -5.72 -3.51
N TRP A 169 21.17 -4.43 -3.51
CA TRP A 169 22.39 -3.92 -2.90
C TRP A 169 22.20 -3.25 -1.53
N HIS A 170 20.97 -2.77 -1.24
CA HIS A 170 20.72 -2.18 0.07
C HIS A 170 20.32 -3.27 1.07
N GLU A 171 21.05 -3.36 2.17
CA GLU A 171 20.57 -4.10 3.35
C GLU A 171 19.31 -3.39 3.89
N MET A 172 18.37 -4.17 4.46
CA MET A 172 17.14 -3.64 5.06
C MET A 172 17.40 -2.74 6.30
N ASP A 173 18.68 -2.41 6.54
CA ASP A 173 19.15 -1.65 7.70
C ASP A 173 19.23 -0.14 7.46
N GLU A 174 18.67 0.42 6.37
CA GLU A 174 18.41 1.86 6.35
C GLU A 174 17.34 2.16 7.41
N HIS A 175 17.80 2.30 8.64
CA HIS A 175 17.00 2.80 9.75
C HIS A 175 16.34 4.10 9.31
N VAL A 176 15.03 4.05 9.10
CA VAL A 176 14.24 5.28 9.00
C VAL A 176 14.44 5.99 10.33
N ASP A 177 15.37 6.95 10.34
CA ASP A 177 15.60 7.79 11.53
C ASP A 177 14.50 8.85 11.62
N PRO A 178 13.49 8.66 12.51
CA PRO A 178 12.37 9.57 12.58
C PRO A 178 12.78 10.98 12.97
N SER A 179 13.96 11.14 13.60
CA SER A 179 14.48 12.46 13.98
C SER A 179 14.87 13.31 12.77
N LYS A 180 15.19 12.66 11.64
CA LYS A 180 15.54 13.31 10.37
C LYS A 180 14.31 13.63 9.52
N ASN A 181 13.14 13.08 9.84
CA ASN A 181 11.93 13.30 9.06
C ASN A 181 11.56 14.80 9.06
N ILE A 182 11.49 15.39 7.85
CA ILE A 182 11.25 16.82 7.68
C ILE A 182 9.86 17.22 8.18
N PHE A 183 8.85 16.35 8.02
CA PHE A 183 7.49 16.62 8.46
C PHE A 183 7.40 16.64 9.98
N VAL A 184 8.15 15.78 10.67
CA VAL A 184 8.26 15.78 12.12
C VAL A 184 8.95 17.06 12.60
N LYS A 185 10.02 17.49 11.92
CA LYS A 185 10.73 18.75 12.26
C LYS A 185 9.81 19.95 12.08
N VAL A 186 9.11 20.02 10.95
CA VAL A 186 8.16 21.11 10.67
C VAL A 186 7.03 21.09 11.70
N PHE A 187 6.44 19.92 11.98
CA PHE A 187 5.37 19.81 12.96
C PHE A 187 5.80 20.28 14.36
N LYS A 188 6.95 19.81 14.86
CA LYS A 188 7.51 20.21 16.17
C LYS A 188 7.79 21.71 16.29
N ARG A 189 7.99 22.42 15.15
CA ARG A 189 8.18 23.87 15.13
C ARG A 189 6.88 24.63 15.43
N PHE A 190 5.73 24.08 15.03
CA PHE A 190 4.42 24.73 15.16
C PHE A 190 3.60 24.21 16.34
N PHE A 191 3.83 22.96 16.75
CA PHE A 191 3.08 22.30 17.80
C PHE A 191 3.99 21.75 18.89
N PRO A 192 3.69 22.05 20.16
CA PRO A 192 4.43 21.47 21.28
C PRO A 192 4.14 19.96 21.36
N VAL A 193 5.18 19.19 21.61
CA VAL A 193 5.12 17.73 21.71
C VAL A 193 5.55 17.31 23.10
N THR A 194 4.85 16.34 23.69
CA THR A 194 5.19 15.76 25.00
C THR A 194 6.27 14.69 24.87
N ASP A 195 7.08 14.51 25.90
CA ASP A 195 8.11 13.47 25.94
C ASP A 195 7.56 12.07 26.31
N ARG A 196 6.32 12.00 26.81
CA ARG A 196 5.72 10.75 27.29
C ARG A 196 4.45 10.40 26.54
N MET A 197 4.18 9.11 26.41
CA MET A 197 2.92 8.60 25.89
C MET A 197 1.82 8.69 26.96
N TYR A 198 0.63 9.05 26.52
CA TYR A 198 -0.58 9.17 27.38
C TYR A 198 -1.68 8.24 26.85
N GLY A 199 -1.50 6.94 27.08
CA GLY A 199 -2.44 5.93 26.60
C GLY A 199 -2.51 5.89 25.07
N ASP A 200 -3.72 5.89 24.55
CA ASP A 200 -4.07 5.88 23.12
C ASP A 200 -4.29 7.30 22.54
N LYS A 201 -4.08 8.35 23.37
CA LYS A 201 -4.36 9.73 22.97
C LYS A 201 -3.26 10.26 22.05
N PHE A 202 -3.65 10.79 20.89
CA PHE A 202 -2.76 11.54 19.99
C PHE A 202 -2.49 12.96 20.47
N PHE A 203 -3.47 13.57 21.14
CA PHE A 203 -3.40 14.92 21.69
C PHE A 203 -3.88 14.94 23.14
N ILE A 204 -3.22 15.74 23.97
CA ILE A 204 -3.62 16.00 25.35
C ILE A 204 -3.67 17.50 25.61
N ARG A 205 -4.42 17.90 26.61
CA ARG A 205 -4.41 19.29 27.08
C ARG A 205 -3.36 19.47 28.18
N GLY A 206 -2.71 20.63 28.21
CA GLY A 206 -1.72 20.97 29.28
C GLY A 206 -2.32 20.89 30.67
N THR A 207 -3.64 21.10 30.81
CA THR A 207 -4.37 20.89 32.09
C THR A 207 -4.33 19.44 32.58
N GLU A 208 -4.23 18.46 31.72
CA GLU A 208 -4.08 17.03 32.09
C GLU A 208 -2.68 16.72 32.64
N LEU A 209 -1.70 17.60 32.39
CA LEU A 209 -0.33 17.51 32.87
C LEU A 209 -0.13 18.18 34.25
N HIS A 210 -1.19 18.66 34.86
CA HIS A 210 -1.13 19.44 36.12
C HIS A 210 -0.30 20.73 36.02
N VAL A 211 -0.13 21.27 34.78
CA VAL A 211 0.46 22.58 34.56
C VAL A 211 -0.63 23.62 34.75
N PRO A 212 -0.57 24.47 35.79
CA PRO A 212 -1.59 25.45 36.06
C PRO A 212 -1.74 26.41 34.85
N ASN A 213 -2.97 26.61 34.39
CA ASN A 213 -3.34 27.55 33.31
C ASN A 213 -2.90 27.23 31.87
N ASP A 214 -2.32 26.09 31.57
CA ASP A 214 -1.98 25.76 30.22
C ASP A 214 -3.12 25.03 29.51
N LYS A 215 -3.94 25.78 28.73
CA LYS A 215 -5.03 25.25 27.91
C LYS A 215 -4.57 24.77 26.53
N LYS A 216 -3.28 24.79 26.24
CA LYS A 216 -2.74 24.43 24.93
C LYS A 216 -2.86 22.93 24.68
N TRP A 217 -3.14 22.58 23.45
CA TRP A 217 -3.06 21.22 22.98
C TRP A 217 -1.59 20.83 22.75
N LEU A 218 -1.22 19.65 23.23
CA LEU A 218 0.10 19.06 23.07
C LEU A 218 -0.05 17.75 22.31
N ALA A 219 0.78 17.54 21.29
CA ALA A 219 0.84 16.27 20.59
C ALA A 219 1.66 15.25 21.39
N THR A 220 1.27 13.99 21.33
CA THR A 220 2.00 12.89 21.98
C THR A 220 2.99 12.24 20.99
N PRO A 221 3.96 11.44 21.47
CA PRO A 221 4.82 10.64 20.60
C PRO A 221 4.04 9.69 19.70
N LEU A 222 2.82 9.28 20.09
CA LEU A 222 1.93 8.45 19.29
C LEU A 222 1.49 9.18 18.00
N PHE A 223 1.20 10.47 18.08
CA PHE A 223 0.88 11.28 16.92
C PHE A 223 2.10 11.49 16.01
N ILE A 224 3.30 11.64 16.60
CA ILE A 224 4.54 11.72 15.81
C ILE A 224 4.79 10.41 15.07
N ALA A 225 4.56 9.26 15.72
CA ALA A 225 4.64 7.96 15.06
C ALA A 225 3.68 7.87 13.87
N LEU A 226 2.43 8.37 14.01
CA LEU A 226 1.47 8.42 12.92
C LEU A 226 1.98 9.29 11.74
N ILE A 227 2.49 10.51 12.01
CA ILE A 227 3.06 11.37 10.95
C ILE A 227 4.19 10.65 10.20
N VAL A 228 5.07 9.96 10.92
CA VAL A 228 6.19 9.25 10.29
C VAL A 228 5.68 8.08 9.44
N ILE A 229 4.70 7.34 9.92
CA ILE A 229 4.07 6.25 9.16
C ILE A 229 3.42 6.79 7.89
N GLU A 230 2.62 7.85 7.97
CA GLU A 230 1.97 8.47 6.82
C GLU A 230 2.98 8.98 5.78
N THR A 231 4.01 9.68 6.23
CA THR A 231 5.04 10.20 5.33
C THR A 231 5.87 9.09 4.69
N THR A 232 6.06 7.99 5.39
CA THR A 232 6.73 6.80 4.86
C THR A 232 5.83 6.09 3.84
N ASP A 233 4.50 5.97 4.09
CA ASP A 233 3.57 5.40 3.12
C ASP A 233 3.51 6.24 1.83
N VAL A 234 3.56 7.57 1.93
CA VAL A 234 3.68 8.45 0.75
C VAL A 234 4.96 8.15 -0.03
N ALA A 235 6.09 7.95 0.64
CA ALA A 235 7.34 7.59 -0.04
C ALA A 235 7.20 6.25 -0.78
N PHE A 236 6.57 5.25 -0.16
CA PHE A 236 6.31 3.97 -0.80
C PHE A 236 5.26 4.04 -1.93
N ALA A 237 4.30 4.95 -1.84
CA ALA A 237 3.32 5.17 -2.89
C ALA A 237 3.99 5.65 -4.20
N VAL A 238 5.12 6.34 -4.13
CA VAL A 238 5.91 6.75 -5.30
C VAL A 238 6.41 5.55 -6.09
N ASP A 239 6.72 4.43 -5.43
CA ASP A 239 7.15 3.19 -6.08
C ASP A 239 5.96 2.32 -6.52
N SER A 240 4.93 2.22 -5.68
CA SER A 240 3.84 1.27 -5.88
C SER A 240 2.81 1.74 -6.92
N ILE A 241 2.48 3.02 -6.95
CA ILE A 241 1.48 3.57 -7.87
C ILE A 241 1.91 3.40 -9.34
N PRO A 242 3.14 3.76 -9.76
CA PRO A 242 3.64 3.45 -11.09
C PRO A 242 3.59 1.96 -11.44
N ALA A 243 3.89 1.09 -10.47
CA ALA A 243 3.84 -0.35 -10.67
C ALA A 243 2.41 -0.84 -10.99
N VAL A 244 1.39 -0.29 -10.35
CA VAL A 244 -0.01 -0.62 -10.65
C VAL A 244 -0.45 -0.04 -11.99
N PHE A 245 0.01 1.17 -12.36
CA PHE A 245 -0.26 1.76 -13.68
C PHE A 245 0.32 0.95 -14.86
N SER A 246 1.35 0.14 -14.62
CA SER A 246 1.87 -0.77 -15.66
C SER A 246 0.92 -1.92 -15.99
N VAL A 247 -0.03 -2.20 -15.11
CA VAL A 247 -0.98 -3.31 -15.26
C VAL A 247 -2.33 -2.82 -15.76
N SER A 248 -2.78 -1.68 -15.30
CA SER A 248 -4.04 -1.07 -15.69
C SER A 248 -3.92 0.45 -15.76
N ARG A 249 -4.53 1.05 -16.79
CA ARG A 249 -4.71 2.50 -16.90
C ARG A 249 -6.10 2.96 -16.47
N ASP A 250 -6.98 2.01 -16.17
CA ASP A 250 -8.35 2.28 -15.73
C ASP A 250 -8.34 2.82 -14.28
N PRO A 251 -8.79 4.06 -14.05
CA PRO A 251 -8.72 4.66 -12.71
C PRO A 251 -9.51 3.87 -11.66
N PHE A 252 -10.62 3.23 -12.05
CA PHE A 252 -11.43 2.45 -11.13
C PHE A 252 -10.69 1.17 -10.71
N ILE A 253 -10.09 0.47 -11.68
CA ILE A 253 -9.33 -0.76 -11.40
C ILE A 253 -8.08 -0.45 -10.57
N VAL A 254 -7.32 0.59 -10.94
CA VAL A 254 -6.12 1.01 -10.20
C VAL A 254 -6.47 1.39 -8.77
N LEU A 255 -7.52 2.20 -8.57
CA LEU A 255 -7.91 2.63 -7.23
C LEU A 255 -8.45 1.47 -6.39
N THR A 256 -9.36 0.66 -6.95
CA THR A 256 -9.99 -0.42 -6.19
C THR A 256 -8.98 -1.51 -5.84
N SER A 257 -8.09 -1.92 -6.75
CA SER A 257 -7.04 -2.90 -6.46
C SER A 257 -6.09 -2.42 -5.36
N ASN A 258 -5.70 -1.14 -5.38
CA ASN A 258 -4.85 -0.51 -4.38
C ASN A 258 -5.54 -0.45 -3.01
N ILE A 259 -6.77 0.04 -2.96
CA ILE A 259 -7.53 0.15 -1.70
C ILE A 259 -7.78 -1.24 -1.08
N PHE A 260 -8.18 -2.25 -1.87
CA PHE A 260 -8.36 -3.61 -1.35
C PHE A 260 -7.06 -4.22 -0.83
N ALA A 261 -5.92 -3.89 -1.43
CA ALA A 261 -4.62 -4.34 -0.94
C ALA A 261 -4.25 -3.74 0.42
N ILE A 262 -4.61 -2.46 0.65
CA ILE A 262 -4.38 -1.76 1.92
C ILE A 262 -5.35 -2.25 3.00
N LEU A 263 -6.61 -2.52 2.64
CA LEU A 263 -7.57 -3.11 3.56
C LEU A 263 -7.03 -4.45 4.08
N GLY A 264 -7.10 -4.62 5.39
CA GLY A 264 -6.52 -5.80 6.06
C GLY A 264 -5.02 -5.69 6.34
N LEU A 265 -4.33 -4.57 6.05
CA LEU A 265 -2.93 -4.37 6.46
C LEU A 265 -2.75 -4.47 7.98
N ARG A 266 -3.73 -4.05 8.77
CA ARG A 266 -3.69 -4.22 10.24
C ARG A 266 -3.60 -5.69 10.63
N ALA A 267 -4.46 -6.53 10.07
CA ALA A 267 -4.42 -7.96 10.32
C ALA A 267 -3.09 -8.55 9.85
N LEU A 268 -2.64 -8.18 8.67
CA LEU A 268 -1.37 -8.63 8.10
C LEU A 268 -0.18 -8.17 8.95
N TYR A 269 -0.21 -6.95 9.51
CA TYR A 269 0.82 -6.44 10.41
C TYR A 269 1.00 -7.35 11.63
N PHE A 270 -0.08 -7.71 12.33
CA PHE A 270 0.01 -8.58 13.51
C PHE A 270 0.42 -10.01 13.13
N ALA A 271 -0.02 -10.52 11.98
CA ALA A 271 0.44 -11.80 11.46
C ALA A 271 1.95 -11.76 11.13
N LEU A 272 2.40 -10.71 10.43
CA LEU A 272 3.78 -10.53 10.02
C LEU A 272 4.72 -10.37 11.22
N ALA A 273 4.34 -9.61 12.24
CA ALA A 273 5.10 -9.44 13.47
C ALA A 273 5.50 -10.79 14.11
N ALA A 274 4.65 -11.82 13.92
CA ALA A 274 4.90 -13.15 14.45
C ALA A 274 5.72 -14.05 13.51
N ILE A 275 5.65 -13.82 12.19
CA ILE A 275 6.27 -14.69 11.17
C ILE A 275 7.31 -13.96 10.31
N ALA A 276 7.78 -12.78 10.74
CA ALA A 276 8.71 -11.92 10.01
C ALA A 276 9.94 -12.66 9.46
N ARG A 277 10.44 -13.67 10.20
CA ARG A 277 11.57 -14.49 9.79
C ARG A 277 11.39 -15.26 8.47
N TYR A 278 10.14 -15.48 8.01
CA TYR A 278 9.86 -16.17 6.75
C TYR A 278 9.97 -15.27 5.53
N PHE A 279 10.01 -13.96 5.73
CA PHE A 279 10.00 -12.96 4.67
C PHE A 279 11.37 -12.40 4.30
N THR A 280 12.45 -13.01 4.82
CA THR A 280 13.86 -12.56 4.59
C THR A 280 14.22 -12.40 3.10
N TYR A 281 13.65 -13.24 2.22
CA TYR A 281 13.91 -13.19 0.77
C TYR A 281 12.89 -12.40 -0.02
N LEU A 282 11.84 -11.86 0.62
CA LEU A 282 10.78 -11.13 -0.06
C LEU A 282 11.30 -9.89 -0.80
N LYS A 283 12.27 -9.17 -0.20
CA LYS A 283 12.91 -8.00 -0.84
C LYS A 283 13.50 -8.32 -2.22
N TYR A 284 14.15 -9.47 -2.38
CA TYR A 284 14.70 -9.89 -3.67
C TYR A 284 13.59 -10.19 -4.69
N GLY A 285 12.52 -10.83 -4.23
CA GLY A 285 11.33 -11.05 -5.05
C GLY A 285 10.69 -9.74 -5.52
N LEU A 286 10.54 -8.77 -4.61
CA LEU A 286 10.04 -7.44 -4.95
C LEU A 286 10.95 -6.71 -5.94
N GLY A 287 12.27 -6.78 -5.77
CA GLY A 287 13.24 -6.22 -6.70
C GLY A 287 13.09 -6.81 -8.12
N ILE A 288 12.88 -8.13 -8.23
CA ILE A 288 12.61 -8.80 -9.50
C ILE A 288 11.29 -8.32 -10.11
N ILE A 289 10.22 -8.23 -9.31
CA ILE A 289 8.90 -7.80 -9.77
C ILE A 289 8.96 -6.36 -10.28
N LEU A 290 9.54 -5.43 -9.52
CA LEU A 290 9.66 -4.03 -9.93
C LEU A 290 10.49 -3.87 -11.20
N SER A 291 11.61 -4.61 -11.32
CA SER A 291 12.44 -4.60 -12.53
C SER A 291 11.66 -5.13 -13.74
N PHE A 292 10.93 -6.24 -13.58
CA PHE A 292 10.07 -6.80 -14.65
C PHE A 292 8.98 -5.82 -15.08
N VAL A 293 8.28 -5.22 -14.12
CA VAL A 293 7.22 -4.25 -14.37
C VAL A 293 7.77 -3.01 -15.09
N GLY A 294 8.93 -2.50 -14.66
CA GLY A 294 9.59 -1.37 -15.32
C GLY A 294 10.02 -1.69 -16.75
N ILE A 295 10.57 -2.89 -17.00
CA ILE A 295 10.91 -3.36 -18.35
C ILE A 295 9.64 -3.45 -19.21
N LYS A 296 8.56 -4.03 -18.69
CA LYS A 296 7.26 -4.12 -19.39
C LYS A 296 6.79 -2.73 -19.85
N MET A 297 6.81 -1.74 -18.95
CA MET A 297 6.42 -0.35 -19.27
C MET A 297 7.29 0.26 -20.38
N LEU A 298 8.60 0.03 -20.35
CA LEU A 298 9.51 0.52 -21.39
C LEU A 298 9.24 -0.16 -22.74
N LEU A 299 9.01 -1.48 -22.75
CA LEU A 299 8.68 -2.22 -23.96
C LEU A 299 7.40 -1.68 -24.61
N GLU A 300 6.38 -1.39 -23.81
CA GLU A 300 5.10 -0.83 -24.28
C GLU A 300 5.28 0.57 -24.85
N VAL A 301 5.93 1.49 -24.13
CA VAL A 301 6.07 2.91 -24.52
C VAL A 301 7.04 3.09 -25.69
N ILE A 302 8.17 2.35 -25.71
CA ILE A 302 9.25 2.58 -26.71
C ILE A 302 9.02 1.75 -27.98
N TRP A 303 8.60 0.48 -27.83
CA TRP A 303 8.47 -0.45 -28.95
C TRP A 303 7.04 -0.85 -29.27
N GLY A 304 6.06 -0.41 -28.48
CA GLY A 304 4.64 -0.81 -28.66
C GLY A 304 4.41 -2.31 -28.43
N ILE A 305 5.28 -2.96 -27.64
CA ILE A 305 5.17 -4.39 -27.34
C ILE A 305 4.41 -4.53 -26.02
N GLU A 306 3.18 -5.01 -26.10
CA GLU A 306 2.35 -5.28 -24.94
C GLU A 306 2.61 -6.70 -24.40
N VAL A 307 2.94 -6.80 -23.12
CA VAL A 307 3.03 -8.08 -22.40
C VAL A 307 1.65 -8.42 -21.85
N PRO A 308 1.03 -9.54 -22.25
CA PRO A 308 -0.31 -9.92 -21.81
C PRO A 308 -0.43 -9.96 -20.28
N THR A 309 -1.52 -9.38 -19.74
CA THR A 309 -1.79 -9.34 -18.28
C THR A 309 -1.73 -10.72 -17.61
N PRO A 310 -2.26 -11.83 -18.20
CA PRO A 310 -2.15 -13.15 -17.61
C PRO A 310 -0.70 -13.62 -17.41
N LEU A 311 0.18 -13.31 -18.37
CA LEU A 311 1.61 -13.67 -18.27
C LEU A 311 2.30 -12.88 -17.14
N SER A 312 2.01 -11.59 -17.04
CA SER A 312 2.49 -10.73 -15.95
C SER A 312 2.04 -11.27 -14.59
N LEU A 313 0.77 -11.68 -14.48
CA LEU A 313 0.20 -12.23 -13.25
C LEU A 313 0.87 -13.53 -12.83
N ILE A 314 1.07 -14.47 -13.78
CA ILE A 314 1.77 -15.74 -13.52
C ILE A 314 3.20 -15.47 -13.04
N PHE A 315 3.90 -14.53 -13.70
CA PHE A 315 5.28 -14.18 -13.32
C PHE A 315 5.33 -13.59 -11.90
N ILE A 316 4.49 -12.58 -11.59
CA ILE A 316 4.42 -11.93 -10.28
C ILE A 316 4.12 -12.96 -9.19
N PHE A 317 3.06 -13.77 -9.39
CA PHE A 317 2.67 -14.80 -8.43
C PHE A 317 3.78 -15.84 -8.23
N GLY A 318 4.41 -16.30 -9.32
CA GLY A 318 5.51 -17.27 -9.28
C GLY A 318 6.71 -16.75 -8.46
N VAL A 319 7.13 -15.50 -8.71
CA VAL A 319 8.23 -14.87 -7.98
C VAL A 319 7.90 -14.75 -6.50
N LEU A 320 6.66 -14.35 -6.13
CA LEU A 320 6.23 -14.26 -4.75
C LEU A 320 6.28 -15.60 -4.03
N VAL A 321 5.72 -16.64 -4.64
CA VAL A 321 5.73 -18.00 -4.06
C VAL A 321 7.15 -18.50 -3.87
N ILE A 322 8.03 -18.34 -4.87
CA ILE A 322 9.43 -18.76 -4.78
C ILE A 322 10.14 -18.01 -3.64
N SER A 323 9.95 -16.70 -3.52
CA SER A 323 10.57 -15.88 -2.47
C SER A 323 10.13 -16.31 -1.06
N MET A 324 8.86 -16.64 -0.88
CA MET A 324 8.32 -17.13 0.39
C MET A 324 8.85 -18.52 0.73
N LEU A 325 8.90 -19.44 -0.24
CA LEU A 325 9.43 -20.80 -0.04
C LEU A 325 10.93 -20.79 0.27
N ALA A 326 11.70 -19.91 -0.38
CA ALA A 326 13.12 -19.74 -0.11
C ALA A 326 13.37 -19.27 1.34
N GLY A 327 12.56 -18.34 1.83
CA GLY A 327 12.60 -17.90 3.23
C GLY A 327 12.33 -19.04 4.22
N GLY A 328 11.32 -19.87 3.95
CA GLY A 328 10.96 -21.01 4.80
C GLY A 328 12.03 -22.10 4.89
N LYS A 329 12.73 -22.40 3.79
CA LYS A 329 13.80 -23.42 3.77
C LYS A 329 15.02 -23.03 4.61
N ASN A 330 15.37 -21.75 4.64
CA ASN A 330 16.54 -21.27 5.36
C ASN A 330 16.37 -21.36 6.89
N ILE A 331 15.13 -21.31 7.37
CA ILE A 331 14.81 -21.47 8.80
C ILE A 331 15.04 -22.91 9.25
N LYS A 332 14.59 -23.89 8.43
CA LYS A 332 14.81 -25.33 8.74
C LYS A 332 16.29 -25.73 8.73
N ARG A 333 17.16 -24.96 8.10
CA ARG A 333 18.60 -25.24 8.01
C ARG A 333 19.42 -24.63 9.16
N LYS A 334 18.82 -23.66 9.90
CA LYS A 334 19.44 -22.99 11.06
C LYS A 334 18.93 -23.52 12.42
N GLN A 335 17.96 -24.41 12.41
CA GLN A 335 17.53 -25.23 13.54
C GLN A 335 18.22 -26.62 13.46
#